data_ced00d867fb22a9a88f0872dfc92af26
#
_entry.id   ced00d867fb22a9a88f0872dfc92af26
#
_cell.length_a   1.000
_cell.length_b   1.000
_cell.length_c   1.000
_cell.angle_alpha   90.00
_cell.angle_beta   90.00
_cell.angle_gamma   90.00
#
_symmetry.space_group_name_H-M   'P 1'
#
loop_
_entity.id
_entity.type
_entity.pdbx_description
1 polymer ?
#
loop_
_entity_poly.entity_id
_entity_poly.type
_entity_poly.pdbx_seq_one_letter_code
_entity_poly.pdbx_strand_id
1 'polypeptide(L)'
;MIYFIGRVILRPLFWILYRPRITGRAFLPENGPVLLVSNHLSALDTVIIPTSATRPVQFLIKESYFTGTGALGRIRRWFFTSIGGVPVHRATGRDARAALDAGSSILRAGSVFAVFPEGTRSRDGKLHQGHGGAAWMARETAAAVVPVGLVATHTARPLGHLRRGTPRLEVHFGQPLDMTDLADIPDGRARREITARMMAAVALLSGQEHSGSVNESSRD
;
A
#
# COMPACT_ATOMS: atom_id res chain seq x y z
N MET A 1 13.30 16.11 4.69
CA MET A 1 13.58 16.32 6.14
C MET A 1 12.43 15.81 7.03
N ILE A 2 11.20 16.29 6.90
CA ILE A 2 10.03 15.87 7.71
C ILE A 2 9.80 14.35 7.67
N TYR A 3 9.83 13.73 6.48
CA TYR A 3 9.69 12.28 6.32
C TYR A 3 10.76 11.50 7.11
N PHE A 4 12.02 11.95 7.05
CA PHE A 4 13.13 11.30 7.76
C PHE A 4 12.95 11.37 9.28
N ILE A 5 12.60 12.55 9.80
CA ILE A 5 12.33 12.77 11.25
C ILE A 5 11.15 11.89 11.70
N GLY A 6 10.05 11.89 10.92
CA GLY A 6 8.90 11.04 11.22
C GLY A 6 9.26 9.56 11.24
N ARG A 7 10.07 9.09 10.28
CA ARG A 7 10.52 7.69 10.24
C ARG A 7 11.39 7.32 11.44
N VAL A 8 12.29 8.20 11.87
CA VAL A 8 13.16 7.99 13.04
C VAL A 8 12.34 7.89 14.33
N ILE A 9 11.27 8.66 14.47
CA ILE A 9 10.41 8.67 15.65
C ILE A 9 9.31 7.61 15.57
N LEU A 10 8.56 7.58 14.46
CA LEU A 10 7.38 6.74 14.33
C LEU A 10 7.72 5.26 14.18
N ARG A 11 8.83 4.93 13.52
CA ARG A 11 9.23 3.52 13.33
C ARG A 11 9.51 2.81 14.65
N PRO A 12 10.39 3.29 15.54
CA PRO A 12 10.62 2.62 16.81
C PRO A 12 9.37 2.57 17.69
N LEU A 13 8.61 3.67 17.76
CA LEU A 13 7.34 3.69 18.48
C LEU A 13 6.36 2.64 17.96
N PHE A 14 6.20 2.54 16.65
CA PHE A 14 5.34 1.55 16.02
C PHE A 14 5.82 0.12 16.34
N TRP A 15 7.15 -0.10 16.30
CA TRP A 15 7.73 -1.40 16.62
C TRP A 15 7.54 -1.81 18.09
N ILE A 16 7.64 -0.87 19.01
CA ILE A 16 7.35 -1.11 20.43
C ILE A 16 5.88 -1.46 20.64
N LEU A 17 4.97 -0.69 19.99
CA LEU A 17 3.53 -0.86 20.17
C LEU A 17 2.97 -2.13 19.52
N TYR A 18 3.47 -2.53 18.36
CA TYR A 18 2.86 -3.60 17.56
C TYR A 18 3.76 -4.82 17.38
N ARG A 19 5.08 -4.70 17.50
CA ARG A 19 6.10 -5.75 17.26
C ARG A 19 5.79 -6.62 16.03
N PRO A 20 5.64 -6.02 14.83
CA PRO A 20 5.25 -6.76 13.64
C PRO A 20 6.30 -7.81 13.27
N ARG A 21 5.86 -8.95 12.79
CA ARG A 21 6.73 -9.90 12.10
C ARG A 21 6.88 -9.46 10.66
N ILE A 22 8.10 -9.21 10.20
CA ILE A 22 8.36 -8.75 8.85
C ILE A 22 9.30 -9.73 8.16
N THR A 23 8.90 -10.16 6.97
CA THR A 23 9.71 -11.05 6.12
C THR A 23 9.90 -10.46 4.73
N GLY A 24 10.89 -10.95 3.99
CA GLY A 24 11.08 -10.62 2.58
C GLY A 24 11.58 -9.21 2.28
N ARG A 25 12.05 -8.43 3.26
CA ARG A 25 12.57 -7.06 3.02
C ARG A 25 13.66 -6.97 1.97
N ALA A 26 14.45 -8.03 1.81
CA ALA A 26 15.51 -8.10 0.82
C ALA A 26 14.99 -8.11 -0.63
N PHE A 27 13.73 -8.44 -0.84
CA PHE A 27 13.09 -8.40 -2.16
C PHE A 27 12.74 -6.99 -2.62
N LEU A 28 12.78 -5.99 -1.73
CA LEU A 28 12.57 -4.61 -2.14
C LEU A 28 13.83 -4.07 -2.83
N PRO A 29 13.78 -3.76 -4.15
CA PRO A 29 14.93 -3.23 -4.89
C PRO A 29 15.51 -1.98 -4.23
N GLU A 30 16.83 -1.90 -4.11
CA GLU A 30 17.51 -0.78 -3.45
C GLU A 30 17.37 0.53 -4.24
N ASN A 31 17.28 0.44 -5.57
CA ASN A 31 17.21 1.58 -6.48
C ASN A 31 16.08 1.42 -7.48
N GLY A 32 15.75 2.50 -8.18
CA GLY A 32 14.74 2.53 -9.23
C GLY A 32 13.29 2.59 -8.71
N PRO A 33 12.33 2.71 -9.63
CA PRO A 33 10.91 2.79 -9.31
C PRO A 33 10.38 1.44 -8.81
N VAL A 34 9.63 1.45 -7.71
CA VAL A 34 9.00 0.25 -7.15
C VAL A 34 7.54 0.54 -6.83
N LEU A 35 6.67 -0.30 -7.36
CA LEU A 35 5.24 -0.31 -7.04
C LEU A 35 4.96 -1.44 -6.04
N LEU A 36 4.66 -1.07 -4.80
CA LEU A 36 4.16 -2.01 -3.80
C LEU A 36 2.66 -2.21 -4.01
N VAL A 37 2.24 -3.46 -4.14
CA VAL A 37 0.82 -3.83 -4.25
C VAL A 37 0.42 -4.66 -3.05
N SER A 38 -0.62 -4.25 -2.32
CA SER A 38 -0.98 -4.88 -1.05
C SER A 38 -2.49 -5.03 -0.89
N ASN A 39 -2.92 -6.01 -0.09
CA ASN A 39 -4.27 -6.07 0.45
C ASN A 39 -4.53 -4.92 1.43
N HIS A 40 -5.79 -4.58 1.63
CA HIS A 40 -6.19 -3.46 2.50
C HIS A 40 -7.24 -3.87 3.53
N LEU A 41 -6.83 -4.00 4.79
CA LEU A 41 -7.69 -4.46 5.89
C LEU A 41 -7.98 -3.34 6.90
N SER A 42 -7.08 -2.37 7.04
CA SER A 42 -7.14 -1.37 8.09
C SER A 42 -6.51 -0.04 7.68
N ALA A 43 -6.90 1.05 8.31
CA ALA A 43 -6.18 2.32 8.19
C ALA A 43 -4.71 2.21 8.66
N LEU A 44 -4.41 1.23 9.53
CA LEU A 44 -3.06 0.95 10.00
C LEU A 44 -2.11 0.51 8.87
N ASP A 45 -2.65 -0.03 7.77
CA ASP A 45 -1.86 -0.50 6.61
C ASP A 45 -1.01 0.63 6.02
N THR A 46 -1.54 1.85 6.02
CA THR A 46 -0.84 3.05 5.53
C THR A 46 0.32 3.50 6.44
N VAL A 47 0.39 2.98 7.64
CA VAL A 47 1.51 3.22 8.58
C VAL A 47 2.48 2.04 8.59
N ILE A 48 1.94 0.81 8.57
CA ILE A 48 2.78 -0.38 8.71
C ILE A 48 3.67 -0.62 7.48
N ILE A 49 3.17 -0.41 6.27
CA ILE A 49 3.96 -0.60 5.05
C ILE A 49 5.20 0.32 5.06
N PRO A 50 5.08 1.68 5.20
CA PRO A 50 6.25 2.56 5.18
C PRO A 50 7.18 2.37 6.39
N THR A 51 6.67 1.97 7.55
CA THR A 51 7.52 1.68 8.71
C THR A 51 8.25 0.33 8.61
N SER A 52 7.74 -0.59 7.79
CA SER A 52 8.31 -1.91 7.55
C SER A 52 9.31 -1.96 6.41
N ALA A 53 9.17 -1.10 5.40
CA ALA A 53 10.01 -1.08 4.21
C ALA A 53 11.43 -0.57 4.50
N THR A 54 12.41 -0.98 3.67
CA THR A 54 13.81 -0.50 3.72
C THR A 54 13.96 0.88 3.12
N ARG A 55 13.14 1.23 2.11
CA ARG A 55 13.11 2.51 1.42
C ARG A 55 11.92 3.38 1.85
N PRO A 56 11.99 4.71 1.66
CA PRO A 56 10.84 5.59 1.78
C PRO A 56 9.70 5.15 0.86
N VAL A 57 8.50 4.96 1.41
CA VAL A 57 7.31 4.59 0.65
C VAL A 57 6.32 5.74 0.65
N GLN A 58 5.80 6.09 -0.52
CA GLN A 58 4.76 7.09 -0.68
C GLN A 58 3.44 6.42 -1.06
N PHE A 59 2.32 7.03 -0.71
CA PHE A 59 0.97 6.58 -1.07
C PHE A 59 -0.03 7.73 -1.03
N LEU A 60 -1.13 7.60 -1.76
CA LEU A 60 -2.12 8.65 -1.84
C LEU A 60 -3.08 8.61 -0.67
N ILE A 61 -3.26 9.75 -0.02
CA ILE A 61 -4.20 9.93 1.08
C ILE A 61 -5.22 11.02 0.70
N LYS A 62 -6.48 10.82 1.09
CA LYS A 62 -7.53 11.83 0.90
C LYS A 62 -7.07 13.17 1.45
N GLU A 63 -7.17 14.23 0.66
CA GLU A 63 -6.71 15.59 1.02
C GLU A 63 -7.31 16.10 2.33
N SER A 64 -8.53 15.68 2.68
CA SER A 64 -9.17 16.07 3.95
C SER A 64 -8.36 15.71 5.20
N TYR A 65 -7.40 14.78 5.10
CA TYR A 65 -6.47 14.47 6.19
C TYR A 65 -5.34 15.49 6.33
N PHE A 66 -5.09 16.30 5.30
CA PHE A 66 -4.07 17.35 5.32
C PHE A 66 -4.67 18.75 5.57
N THR A 67 -5.99 18.87 5.47
CA THR A 67 -6.72 20.11 5.78
C THR A 67 -7.06 20.16 7.26
N GLY A 68 -7.13 21.35 7.80
CA GLY A 68 -7.44 21.63 9.21
C GLY A 68 -6.58 22.75 9.75
N THR A 69 -7.16 23.54 10.62
CA THR A 69 -6.54 24.69 11.26
C THR A 69 -6.04 24.37 12.66
N GLY A 70 -5.26 25.25 13.25
CA GLY A 70 -4.75 25.12 14.61
C GLY A 70 -3.67 24.05 14.81
N ALA A 71 -3.36 23.73 16.06
CA ALA A 71 -2.30 22.79 16.44
C ALA A 71 -2.61 21.37 15.98
N LEU A 72 -3.86 20.92 16.12
CA LEU A 72 -4.29 19.57 15.74
C LEU A 72 -4.18 19.35 14.22
N GLY A 73 -4.55 20.35 13.41
CA GLY A 73 -4.39 20.30 11.95
C GLY A 73 -2.91 20.21 11.54
N ARG A 74 -2.02 20.95 12.23
CA ARG A 74 -0.57 20.88 12.01
C ARG A 74 0.01 19.51 12.36
N ILE A 75 -0.37 18.95 13.51
CA ILE A 75 0.07 17.62 13.96
C ILE A 75 -0.40 16.56 12.96
N ARG A 76 -1.66 16.60 12.53
CA ARG A 76 -2.21 15.66 11.56
C ARG A 76 -1.50 15.75 10.22
N ARG A 77 -1.27 16.93 9.68
CA ARG A 77 -0.50 17.15 8.44
C ARG A 77 0.92 16.63 8.57
N TRP A 78 1.60 16.98 9.67
CA TRP A 78 2.94 16.48 9.95
C TRP A 78 2.96 14.95 9.98
N PHE A 79 2.02 14.29 10.67
CA PHE A 79 1.93 12.85 10.76
C PHE A 79 1.79 12.20 9.38
N PHE A 80 0.78 12.61 8.58
CA PHE A 80 0.56 12.01 7.26
C PHE A 80 1.70 12.27 6.29
N THR A 81 2.31 13.44 6.31
CA THR A 81 3.52 13.73 5.52
C THR A 81 4.69 12.86 5.98
N SER A 82 4.86 12.65 7.27
CA SER A 82 5.95 11.86 7.86
C SER A 82 5.91 10.37 7.53
N ILE A 83 4.71 9.83 7.26
CA ILE A 83 4.55 8.43 6.81
C ILE A 83 4.56 8.29 5.28
N GLY A 84 4.80 9.37 4.53
CA GLY A 84 4.88 9.33 3.06
C GLY A 84 3.55 9.57 2.34
N GLY A 85 2.54 10.09 3.03
CA GLY A 85 1.25 10.42 2.45
C GLY A 85 1.33 11.60 1.49
N VAL A 86 0.80 11.44 0.30
CA VAL A 86 0.64 12.49 -0.72
C VAL A 86 -0.85 12.82 -0.84
N PRO A 87 -1.26 14.09 -0.65
CA PRO A 87 -2.66 14.46 -0.71
C PRO A 87 -3.24 14.28 -2.11
N VAL A 88 -4.45 13.73 -2.19
CA VAL A 88 -5.20 13.61 -3.44
C VAL A 88 -6.69 13.89 -3.20
N HIS A 89 -7.31 14.60 -4.13
CA HIS A 89 -8.76 14.70 -4.18
C HIS A 89 -9.37 13.36 -4.59
N ARG A 90 -10.42 12.91 -3.90
CA ARG A 90 -11.16 11.68 -4.21
C ARG A 90 -12.64 12.00 -4.22
N ALA A 91 -13.16 12.55 -5.32
CA ALA A 91 -14.59 12.87 -5.41
C ALA A 91 -15.28 12.31 -6.66
N THR A 92 -14.57 12.14 -7.79
CA THR A 92 -15.17 11.74 -9.08
C THR A 92 -14.25 10.83 -9.90
N GLY A 93 -14.74 10.30 -11.03
CA GLY A 93 -13.93 9.47 -11.94
C GLY A 93 -12.69 10.20 -12.54
N ARG A 94 -12.73 11.55 -12.65
CA ARG A 94 -11.56 12.36 -13.03
C ARG A 94 -10.46 12.28 -11.96
N ASP A 95 -10.83 12.16 -10.71
CA ASP A 95 -9.89 12.08 -9.58
C ASP A 95 -9.16 10.74 -9.55
N ALA A 96 -9.79 9.67 -10.06
CA ALA A 96 -9.11 8.37 -10.22
C ALA A 96 -7.94 8.48 -11.21
N ARG A 97 -8.13 9.18 -12.34
CA ARG A 97 -7.05 9.41 -13.30
C ARG A 97 -5.95 10.28 -12.71
N ALA A 98 -6.31 11.38 -12.05
CA ALA A 98 -5.34 12.26 -11.38
C ALA A 98 -4.53 11.51 -10.29
N ALA A 99 -5.17 10.60 -9.57
CA ALA A 99 -4.50 9.73 -8.60
C ALA A 99 -3.48 8.78 -9.26
N LEU A 100 -3.84 8.17 -10.41
CA LEU A 100 -2.91 7.33 -11.18
C LEU A 100 -1.73 8.14 -11.73
N ASP A 101 -1.98 9.34 -12.26
CA ASP A 101 -0.94 10.21 -12.80
C ASP A 101 0.01 10.69 -11.68
N ALA A 102 -0.51 11.00 -10.49
CA ALA A 102 0.31 11.35 -9.32
C ALA A 102 1.20 10.15 -8.86
N GLY A 103 0.62 8.94 -8.79
CA GLY A 103 1.38 7.73 -8.49
C GLY A 103 2.47 7.45 -9.51
N SER A 104 2.15 7.59 -10.81
CA SER A 104 3.12 7.43 -11.89
C SER A 104 4.26 8.46 -11.83
N SER A 105 3.95 9.70 -11.45
CA SER A 105 4.98 10.74 -11.26
C SER A 105 5.95 10.40 -10.14
N ILE A 106 5.46 9.83 -9.03
CA ILE A 106 6.28 9.34 -7.93
C ILE A 106 7.21 8.21 -8.39
N LEU A 107 6.67 7.26 -9.17
CA LEU A 107 7.44 6.15 -9.71
C LEU A 107 8.49 6.62 -10.71
N ARG A 108 8.14 7.53 -11.65
CA ARG A 108 9.11 8.10 -12.61
C ARG A 108 10.27 8.85 -11.93
N ALA A 109 10.05 9.38 -10.73
CA ALA A 109 11.10 9.95 -9.89
C ALA A 109 12.00 8.90 -9.20
N GLY A 110 11.86 7.61 -9.54
CA GLY A 110 12.64 6.52 -8.96
C GLY A 110 12.24 6.15 -7.53
N SER A 111 11.10 6.62 -7.07
CA SER A 111 10.62 6.39 -5.69
C SER A 111 9.80 5.10 -5.55
N VAL A 112 9.54 4.72 -4.30
CA VAL A 112 8.64 3.60 -3.97
C VAL A 112 7.24 4.16 -3.74
N PHE A 113 6.26 3.62 -4.45
CA PHE A 113 4.85 3.96 -4.31
C PHE A 113 4.04 2.72 -3.90
N ALA A 114 3.16 2.87 -2.91
CA ALA A 114 2.28 1.79 -2.48
C ALA A 114 0.83 2.05 -2.91
N VAL A 115 0.17 0.99 -3.35
CA VAL A 115 -1.23 1.01 -3.76
C VAL A 115 -1.96 -0.22 -3.24
N PHE A 116 -3.24 -0.03 -2.96
CA PHE A 116 -4.17 -1.11 -2.64
C PHE A 116 -5.06 -1.34 -3.86
N PRO A 117 -4.82 -2.41 -4.67
CA PRO A 117 -5.57 -2.62 -5.91
C PRO A 117 -7.08 -2.80 -5.71
N GLU A 118 -7.51 -3.24 -4.53
CA GLU A 118 -8.92 -3.36 -4.17
C GLU A 118 -9.67 -2.00 -4.14
N GLY A 119 -8.95 -0.88 -4.08
CA GLY A 119 -9.48 0.49 -4.07
C GLY A 119 -10.09 0.93 -2.74
N THR A 120 -10.54 0.01 -1.90
CA THR A 120 -11.08 0.27 -0.56
C THR A 120 -10.72 -0.86 0.42
N ARG A 121 -10.95 -0.65 1.71
CA ARG A 121 -10.66 -1.66 2.74
C ARG A 121 -11.62 -2.84 2.66
N SER A 122 -11.10 -4.06 2.74
CA SER A 122 -11.90 -5.26 2.93
C SER A 122 -12.56 -5.22 4.34
N ARG A 123 -13.88 -5.41 4.38
CA ARG A 123 -14.66 -5.43 5.63
C ARG A 123 -14.95 -6.85 6.10
N ASP A 124 -14.96 -7.80 5.18
CA ASP A 124 -15.24 -9.23 5.41
C ASP A 124 -13.97 -10.06 5.61
N GLY A 125 -12.80 -9.43 5.50
CA GLY A 125 -11.51 -10.09 5.66
C GLY A 125 -11.06 -10.88 4.42
N LYS A 126 -11.84 -10.90 3.33
CA LYS A 126 -11.47 -11.56 2.06
C LYS A 126 -10.70 -10.61 1.16
N LEU A 127 -9.95 -11.17 0.22
CA LEU A 127 -9.28 -10.42 -0.82
C LEU A 127 -10.21 -10.25 -2.02
N HIS A 128 -10.55 -9.02 -2.34
CA HIS A 128 -11.43 -8.67 -3.45
C HIS A 128 -10.68 -8.48 -4.76
N GLN A 129 -11.43 -8.40 -5.88
CA GLN A 129 -10.82 -8.18 -7.19
C GLN A 129 -10.08 -6.85 -7.24
N GLY A 130 -8.88 -6.87 -7.81
CA GLY A 130 -8.08 -5.68 -8.01
C GLY A 130 -8.52 -4.87 -9.25
N HIS A 131 -8.47 -3.56 -9.14
CA HIS A 131 -8.64 -2.65 -10.28
C HIS A 131 -7.37 -2.56 -11.11
N GLY A 132 -7.51 -2.37 -12.43
CA GLY A 132 -6.40 -2.32 -13.39
C GLY A 132 -5.48 -1.09 -13.30
N GLY A 133 -5.72 -0.17 -12.36
CA GLY A 133 -4.92 1.04 -12.18
C GLY A 133 -3.47 0.77 -11.78
N ALA A 134 -3.25 -0.19 -10.88
CA ALA A 134 -1.90 -0.61 -10.48
C ALA A 134 -1.12 -1.19 -11.67
N ALA A 135 -1.76 -2.06 -12.46
CA ALA A 135 -1.17 -2.65 -13.65
C ALA A 135 -0.84 -1.60 -14.73
N TRP A 136 -1.71 -0.60 -14.88
CA TRP A 136 -1.44 0.53 -15.78
C TRP A 136 -0.21 1.32 -15.31
N MET A 137 -0.10 1.68 -14.02
CA MET A 137 1.07 2.38 -13.49
C MET A 137 2.36 1.58 -13.67
N ALA A 138 2.34 0.27 -13.41
CA ALA A 138 3.50 -0.59 -13.57
C ALA A 138 4.04 -0.58 -15.00
N ARG A 139 3.15 -0.71 -16.01
CA ARG A 139 3.54 -0.65 -17.42
C ARG A 139 4.05 0.73 -17.84
N GLU A 140 3.33 1.77 -17.46
CA GLU A 140 3.64 3.16 -17.80
C GLU A 140 5.00 3.63 -17.27
N THR A 141 5.45 3.08 -16.15
CA THR A 141 6.66 3.53 -15.47
C THR A 141 7.79 2.50 -15.43
N ALA A 142 7.56 1.31 -15.99
CA ALA A 142 8.46 0.16 -15.88
C ALA A 142 8.90 -0.13 -14.43
N ALA A 143 8.04 0.18 -13.45
CA ALA A 143 8.33 -0.03 -12.04
C ALA A 143 8.36 -1.54 -11.71
N ALA A 144 9.34 -1.95 -10.91
CA ALA A 144 9.34 -3.29 -10.33
C ALA A 144 8.12 -3.44 -9.40
N VAL A 145 7.27 -4.44 -9.65
CA VAL A 145 6.09 -4.70 -8.84
C VAL A 145 6.42 -5.69 -7.73
N VAL A 146 6.32 -5.23 -6.49
CA VAL A 146 6.59 -6.05 -5.30
C VAL A 146 5.27 -6.26 -4.56
N PRO A 147 4.76 -7.50 -4.48
CA PRO A 147 3.56 -7.80 -3.70
C PRO A 147 3.85 -7.76 -2.20
N VAL A 148 2.89 -7.29 -1.43
CA VAL A 148 2.98 -7.21 0.03
C VAL A 148 1.71 -7.82 0.65
N GLY A 149 1.88 -8.85 1.46
CA GLY A 149 0.81 -9.44 2.24
C GLY A 149 0.76 -8.86 3.66
N LEU A 150 -0.40 -8.36 4.07
CA LEU A 150 -0.68 -7.88 5.41
C LEU A 150 -1.58 -8.87 6.13
N VAL A 151 -1.19 -9.24 7.35
CA VAL A 151 -1.96 -10.18 8.18
C VAL A 151 -2.33 -9.51 9.50
N ALA A 152 -3.59 -9.70 9.92
CA ALA A 152 -4.14 -9.27 11.20
C ALA A 152 -4.08 -7.75 11.49
N THR A 153 -3.93 -6.90 10.47
CA THR A 153 -3.86 -5.44 10.69
C THR A 153 -5.19 -4.85 11.18
N HIS A 154 -6.33 -5.47 10.83
CA HIS A 154 -7.67 -5.06 11.28
C HIS A 154 -7.96 -5.41 12.75
N THR A 155 -7.27 -6.41 13.29
CA THR A 155 -7.39 -6.82 14.71
C THR A 155 -6.25 -6.29 15.57
N ALA A 156 -5.24 -5.67 14.96
CA ALA A 156 -4.07 -5.16 15.66
C ALA A 156 -4.42 -4.05 16.64
N ARG A 157 -3.92 -4.18 17.88
CA ARG A 157 -4.07 -3.18 18.93
C ARG A 157 -2.69 -2.80 19.49
N PRO A 158 -2.48 -1.54 19.89
CA PRO A 158 -1.26 -1.15 20.59
C PRO A 158 -1.04 -2.07 21.79
N LEU A 159 0.21 -2.57 21.95
CA LEU A 159 0.61 -3.53 22.98
C LEU A 159 -0.17 -4.87 22.96
N GLY A 160 -0.94 -5.13 21.88
CA GLY A 160 -1.72 -6.37 21.74
C GLY A 160 -0.86 -7.63 21.80
N HIS A 161 0.40 -7.55 21.35
CA HIS A 161 1.37 -8.66 21.41
C HIS A 161 1.70 -9.12 22.85
N LEU A 162 1.39 -8.33 23.87
CA LEU A 162 1.54 -8.70 25.28
C LEU A 162 0.32 -9.49 25.80
N ARG A 163 -0.76 -9.54 25.02
CA ARG A 163 -1.99 -10.25 25.40
C ARG A 163 -2.03 -11.62 24.75
N ARG A 164 -2.23 -12.64 25.58
CA ARG A 164 -2.38 -14.03 25.10
C ARG A 164 -3.56 -14.14 24.14
N GLY A 165 -3.38 -14.84 23.01
CA GLY A 165 -4.44 -15.04 21.98
C GLY A 165 -4.66 -13.87 21.01
N THR A 166 -3.92 -12.76 21.12
CA THR A 166 -3.99 -11.71 20.11
C THR A 166 -3.23 -12.13 18.86
N PRO A 167 -3.86 -12.09 17.65
CA PRO A 167 -3.16 -12.39 16.42
C PRO A 167 -1.96 -11.47 16.22
N ARG A 168 -0.85 -12.04 15.79
CA ARG A 168 0.36 -11.27 15.51
C ARG A 168 0.19 -10.51 14.19
N LEU A 169 0.55 -9.25 14.20
CA LEU A 169 0.61 -8.42 13.01
C LEU A 169 1.81 -8.85 12.16
N GLU A 170 1.58 -9.17 10.87
CA GLU A 170 2.64 -9.61 9.98
C GLU A 170 2.65 -8.78 8.67
N VAL A 171 3.85 -8.63 8.10
CA VAL A 171 4.09 -7.95 6.81
C VAL A 171 5.05 -8.81 6.01
N HIS A 172 4.59 -9.31 4.88
CA HIS A 172 5.33 -10.19 4.01
C HIS A 172 5.59 -9.51 2.66
N PHE A 173 6.85 -9.15 2.39
CA PHE A 173 7.26 -8.69 1.06
C PHE A 173 7.57 -9.90 0.20
N GLY A 174 6.95 -9.98 -0.98
CA GLY A 174 7.24 -11.01 -1.98
C GLY A 174 8.34 -10.59 -2.93
N GLN A 175 8.78 -11.54 -3.76
CA GLN A 175 9.71 -11.25 -4.85
C GLN A 175 9.04 -10.32 -5.88
N PRO A 176 9.82 -9.47 -6.58
CA PRO A 176 9.30 -8.73 -7.72
C PRO A 176 8.65 -9.67 -8.73
N LEU A 177 7.48 -9.27 -9.21
CA LEU A 177 6.75 -10.08 -10.19
C LEU A 177 7.45 -10.01 -11.55
N ASP A 178 7.69 -11.17 -12.15
CA ASP A 178 8.12 -11.25 -13.54
C ASP A 178 6.93 -10.96 -14.46
N MET A 179 7.13 -10.01 -15.37
CA MET A 179 6.16 -9.57 -16.37
C MET A 179 6.76 -9.50 -17.78
N THR A 180 7.94 -10.08 -17.97
CA THR A 180 8.68 -10.02 -19.24
C THR A 180 7.90 -10.65 -20.38
N ASP A 181 7.14 -11.72 -20.12
CA ASP A 181 6.26 -12.39 -21.08
C ASP A 181 5.03 -11.56 -21.50
N LEU A 182 4.77 -10.43 -20.85
CA LEU A 182 3.63 -9.57 -21.12
C LEU A 182 4.00 -8.30 -21.92
N ALA A 183 5.26 -8.15 -22.32
CA ALA A 183 5.77 -6.96 -23.01
C ALA A 183 5.04 -6.73 -24.34
N ASP A 184 4.89 -7.78 -25.14
CA ASP A 184 4.32 -7.73 -26.49
C ASP A 184 2.80 -7.98 -26.53
N ILE A 185 2.17 -8.16 -25.37
CA ILE A 185 0.72 -8.41 -25.28
C ILE A 185 -0.06 -7.08 -25.36
N PRO A 186 -1.17 -7.02 -26.12
CA PRO A 186 -2.04 -5.85 -26.18
C PRO A 186 -2.41 -5.32 -24.80
N ASP A 187 -2.35 -4.01 -24.61
CA ASP A 187 -2.38 -3.32 -23.32
C ASP A 187 -3.55 -3.76 -22.41
N GLY A 188 -4.77 -3.89 -22.97
CA GLY A 188 -5.94 -4.30 -22.17
C GLY A 188 -5.84 -5.73 -21.65
N ARG A 189 -5.25 -6.67 -22.41
CA ARG A 189 -5.02 -8.06 -21.99
C ARG A 189 -3.88 -8.14 -20.99
N ALA A 190 -2.77 -7.45 -21.26
CA ALA A 190 -1.63 -7.41 -20.36
C ALA A 190 -2.02 -6.84 -18.99
N ARG A 191 -2.77 -5.73 -18.94
CA ARG A 191 -3.24 -5.14 -17.66
C ARG A 191 -4.12 -6.10 -16.86
N ARG A 192 -4.99 -6.87 -17.49
CA ARG A 192 -5.78 -7.90 -16.78
C ARG A 192 -4.89 -8.97 -16.19
N GLU A 193 -3.94 -9.49 -16.98
CA GLU A 193 -3.03 -10.52 -16.55
C GLU A 193 -2.12 -10.04 -15.41
N ILE A 194 -1.54 -8.84 -15.53
CA ILE A 194 -0.74 -8.22 -14.47
C ILE A 194 -1.55 -8.08 -13.18
N THR A 195 -2.79 -7.59 -13.30
CA THR A 195 -3.67 -7.45 -12.11
C THR A 195 -3.92 -8.82 -11.46
N ALA A 196 -4.19 -9.86 -12.27
CA ALA A 196 -4.39 -11.22 -11.76
C ALA A 196 -3.15 -11.75 -11.03
N ARG A 197 -1.95 -11.58 -11.60
CA ARG A 197 -0.68 -11.96 -10.95
C ARG A 197 -0.44 -11.19 -9.65
N MET A 198 -0.69 -9.88 -9.65
CA MET A 198 -0.62 -9.04 -8.43
C MET A 198 -1.52 -9.61 -7.32
N MET A 199 -2.79 -9.85 -7.64
CA MET A 199 -3.76 -10.32 -6.64
C MET A 199 -3.46 -11.74 -6.17
N ALA A 200 -3.03 -12.64 -7.06
CA ALA A 200 -2.61 -13.99 -6.69
C ALA A 200 -1.41 -13.99 -5.74
N ALA A 201 -0.40 -13.16 -6.01
CA ALA A 201 0.77 -13.03 -5.16
C ALA A 201 0.41 -12.43 -3.78
N VAL A 202 -0.46 -11.42 -3.74
CA VAL A 202 -0.96 -10.83 -2.49
C VAL A 202 -1.77 -11.85 -1.69
N ALA A 203 -2.63 -12.66 -2.34
CA ALA A 203 -3.38 -13.72 -1.68
C ALA A 203 -2.46 -14.73 -1.00
N LEU A 204 -1.43 -15.19 -1.73
CA LEU A 204 -0.45 -16.15 -1.20
C LEU A 204 0.29 -15.59 0.04
N LEU A 205 0.66 -14.31 0.02
CA LEU A 205 1.40 -13.66 1.10
C LEU A 205 0.52 -13.30 2.30
N SER A 206 -0.75 -12.94 2.07
CA SER A 206 -1.69 -12.55 3.14
C SER A 206 -2.45 -13.73 3.74
N GLY A 207 -2.52 -14.85 3.00
CA GLY A 207 -3.35 -16.01 3.37
C GLY A 207 -4.85 -15.73 3.27
N GLN A 208 -5.28 -14.63 2.61
CA GLN A 208 -6.69 -14.30 2.45
C GLN A 208 -7.34 -15.16 1.36
N GLU A 209 -8.58 -15.57 1.62
CA GLU A 209 -9.45 -16.19 0.63
C GLU A 209 -9.92 -15.14 -0.39
N HIS A 210 -9.91 -15.50 -1.68
CA HIS A 210 -10.48 -14.65 -2.73
C HIS A 210 -12.01 -14.59 -2.63
N SER A 211 -12.57 -13.39 -2.64
CA SER A 211 -14.04 -13.19 -2.64
C SER A 211 -14.68 -13.49 -3.99
N GLY A 212 -13.90 -13.44 -5.08
CA GLY A 212 -14.42 -13.54 -6.45
C GLY A 212 -15.20 -12.30 -6.93
N SER A 213 -15.41 -11.30 -6.07
CA SER A 213 -16.19 -10.09 -6.35
C SER A 213 -15.35 -8.82 -6.21
N VAL A 214 -15.81 -7.74 -6.80
CA VAL A 214 -15.29 -6.39 -6.58
C VAL A 214 -15.71 -5.93 -5.19
N ASN A 215 -14.81 -5.25 -4.48
CA ASN A 215 -15.12 -4.66 -3.19
C ASN A 215 -16.09 -3.48 -3.37
N GLU A 216 -17.25 -3.55 -2.77
CA GLU A 216 -18.22 -2.45 -2.83
C GLU A 216 -17.69 -1.27 -2.01
N SER A 217 -17.38 -0.17 -2.71
CA SER A 217 -17.10 1.09 -2.02
C SER A 217 -18.39 1.53 -1.32
N SER A 218 -18.42 1.53 0.01
CA SER A 218 -19.46 2.27 0.71
C SER A 218 -19.37 3.74 0.26
N ARG A 219 -20.46 4.23 -0.30
CA ARG A 219 -20.69 5.67 -0.48
C ARG A 219 -20.90 6.25 0.93
N ASP A 220 -19.81 6.57 1.61
CA ASP A 220 -19.80 7.37 2.84
C ASP A 220 -18.93 8.60 2.62
#